data_dd5a77917c361850bbc0ea1481f9e205
#
_entry.id   dd5a77917c361850bbc0ea1481f9e205
#
_cell.length_a   1.000
_cell.length_b   1.000
_cell.length_c   1.000
_cell.angle_alpha   90.00
_cell.angle_beta   90.00
_cell.angle_gamma   90.00
#
_symmetry.space_group_name_H-M   'P 1'
#
loop_
_entity.id
_entity.type
_entity.pdbx_description
1 polymer ?
#
loop_
_entity_poly.entity_id
_entity_poly.type
_entity_poly.pdbx_seq_one_letter_code
_entity_poly.pdbx_strand_id
1 'polypeptide(L)'
;MYEIKTYENLDELKEANEELVERLLEEFEEGEWAYNQLYVYPSLEDFAKYEVEDGWYSNSIKEDYNGAPDLFDYIDYKSLGNALKDSWDDSCYYYDEETDYVVSTAYGF
;
A
#
# COMPACT_ATOMS: atom_id res chain seq x y z
N MET A 1 8.86 -6.01 9.14
CA MET A 1 7.51 -6.57 8.96
C MET A 1 6.51 -5.45 8.69
N TYR A 2 5.60 -5.64 7.77
CA TYR A 2 4.62 -4.65 7.37
C TYR A 2 3.23 -5.00 7.93
N GLU A 3 2.35 -4.00 7.95
CA GLU A 3 0.94 -4.21 8.25
C GLU A 3 0.12 -3.90 7.01
N ILE A 4 -0.98 -4.62 6.84
CA ILE A 4 -1.93 -4.40 5.76
C ILE A 4 -3.31 -4.80 6.27
N LYS A 5 -4.31 -3.97 6.00
CA LYS A 5 -5.71 -4.30 6.32
C LYS A 5 -6.46 -4.51 5.02
N THR A 6 -7.24 -5.57 4.96
CA THR A 6 -8.00 -5.93 3.78
C THR A 6 -9.47 -5.76 4.04
N TYR A 7 -10.18 -5.15 3.09
CA TYR A 7 -11.62 -4.93 3.16
C TYR A 7 -12.25 -5.55 1.91
N GLU A 8 -13.39 -6.20 2.08
CA GLU A 8 -14.05 -6.89 0.98
C GLU A 8 -14.59 -5.93 -0.09
N ASN A 9 -14.97 -4.73 0.32
CA ASN A 9 -15.50 -3.71 -0.57
C ASN A 9 -15.42 -2.33 0.11
N LEU A 10 -15.84 -1.30 -0.63
CA LEU A 10 -15.80 0.07 -0.15
C LEU A 10 -16.72 0.29 1.07
N ASP A 11 -17.86 -0.37 1.11
CA ASP A 11 -18.80 -0.23 2.23
C ASP A 11 -18.17 -0.71 3.54
N GLU A 12 -17.42 -1.80 3.49
CA GLU A 12 -16.71 -2.31 4.65
C GLU A 12 -15.62 -1.35 5.13
N LEU A 13 -14.89 -0.76 4.19
CA LEU A 13 -13.90 0.27 4.52
C LEU A 13 -14.58 1.50 5.12
N LYS A 14 -15.73 1.91 4.60
CA LYS A 14 -16.48 3.05 5.10
C LYS A 14 -16.91 2.86 6.55
N GLU A 15 -17.32 1.66 6.91
CA GLU A 15 -17.67 1.34 8.29
C GLU A 15 -16.47 1.47 9.22
N ALA A 16 -15.28 1.15 8.74
CA ALA A 16 -14.05 1.22 9.52
C ALA A 16 -13.46 2.62 9.56
N ASN A 17 -13.54 3.37 8.45
CA ASN A 17 -12.94 4.70 8.33
C ASN A 17 -13.66 5.54 7.29
N GLU A 18 -14.72 6.20 7.71
CA GLU A 18 -15.55 7.03 6.84
C GLU A 18 -14.79 8.22 6.25
N GLU A 19 -13.93 8.85 7.03
CA GLU A 19 -13.18 10.02 6.57
C GLU A 19 -12.22 9.67 5.43
N LEU A 20 -11.57 8.52 5.51
CA LEU A 20 -10.71 8.05 4.44
C LEU A 20 -11.49 7.81 3.16
N VAL A 21 -12.68 7.21 3.28
CA VAL A 21 -13.54 6.95 2.11
C VAL A 21 -14.02 8.26 1.48
N GLU A 22 -14.35 9.27 2.29
CA GLU A 22 -14.74 10.58 1.76
C GLU A 22 -13.64 11.19 0.92
N ARG A 23 -12.40 11.15 1.40
CA ARG A 23 -11.25 11.67 0.63
C ARG A 23 -10.96 10.85 -0.61
N LEU A 24 -11.11 9.54 -0.50
CA LEU A 24 -10.91 8.63 -1.64
C LEU A 24 -11.92 8.92 -2.75
N LEU A 25 -13.18 9.17 -2.38
CA LEU A 25 -14.23 9.48 -3.36
C LEU A 25 -14.10 10.88 -3.96
N GLU A 26 -13.36 11.78 -3.32
CA GLU A 26 -13.02 13.06 -3.92
C GLU A 26 -12.00 12.91 -5.05
N GLU A 27 -11.12 11.92 -4.92
CA GLU A 27 -10.07 11.65 -5.91
C GLU A 27 -10.55 10.74 -7.03
N PHE A 28 -11.33 9.69 -6.68
CA PHE A 28 -11.83 8.70 -7.63
C PHE A 28 -13.34 8.57 -7.51
N GLU A 29 -14.05 8.73 -8.63
CA GLU A 29 -15.49 8.52 -8.63
C GLU A 29 -15.82 7.05 -8.30
N GLU A 30 -16.92 6.82 -7.60
CA GLU A 30 -17.37 5.50 -7.28
C GLU A 30 -17.67 4.73 -8.57
N GLY A 31 -17.10 3.54 -8.71
CA GLY A 31 -17.25 2.69 -9.87
C GLY A 31 -17.09 1.23 -9.48
N GLU A 32 -16.70 0.40 -10.44
CA GLU A 32 -16.54 -1.04 -10.20
C GLU A 32 -15.55 -1.35 -9.09
N TRP A 33 -14.53 -0.51 -8.91
CA TRP A 33 -13.53 -0.73 -7.87
C TRP A 33 -14.14 -0.75 -6.47
N ALA A 34 -15.29 -0.10 -6.27
CA ALA A 34 -15.97 -0.07 -4.97
C ALA A 34 -16.47 -1.45 -4.53
N TYR A 35 -16.66 -2.36 -5.47
CA TYR A 35 -17.10 -3.73 -5.18
C TYR A 35 -15.94 -4.71 -5.07
N ASN A 36 -14.73 -4.26 -5.35
CA ASN A 36 -13.53 -5.09 -5.28
C ASN A 36 -12.89 -5.00 -3.91
N GLN A 37 -12.02 -5.94 -3.61
CA GLN A 37 -11.26 -5.96 -2.39
C GLN A 37 -10.33 -4.75 -2.32
N LEU A 38 -10.27 -4.13 -1.14
CA LEU A 38 -9.42 -2.96 -0.89
C LEU A 38 -8.34 -3.30 0.12
N TYR A 39 -7.15 -2.77 -0.12
CA TYR A 39 -5.99 -2.96 0.76
C TYR A 39 -5.56 -1.60 1.31
N VAL A 40 -5.41 -1.52 2.62
CA VAL A 40 -4.98 -0.30 3.30
C VAL A 40 -3.69 -0.56 4.06
N TYR A 41 -2.65 0.19 3.72
CA TYR A 41 -1.35 0.16 4.38
C TYR A 41 -1.29 1.35 5.34
N PRO A 42 -0.90 1.15 6.62
CA PRO A 42 -0.90 2.25 7.59
C PRO A 42 0.04 3.41 7.27
N SER A 43 1.03 3.17 6.42
CA SER A 43 2.01 4.20 6.05
C SER A 43 2.70 3.86 4.73
N LEU A 44 3.38 4.85 4.14
CA LEU A 44 4.24 4.59 2.98
C LEU A 44 5.38 3.63 3.35
N GLU A 45 5.86 3.71 4.57
CA GLU A 45 6.91 2.81 5.05
C GLU A 45 6.42 1.35 5.05
N ASP A 46 5.21 1.09 5.55
CA ASP A 46 4.61 -0.24 5.53
C ASP A 46 4.36 -0.72 4.11
N PHE A 47 3.92 0.19 3.23
CA PHE A 47 3.73 -0.14 1.82
C PHE A 47 5.06 -0.56 1.18
N ALA A 48 6.13 0.17 1.45
CA ALA A 48 7.46 -0.18 0.94
C ALA A 48 7.94 -1.53 1.48
N LYS A 49 7.70 -1.82 2.75
CA LYS A 49 8.04 -3.12 3.35
C LYS A 49 7.29 -4.26 2.65
N TYR A 50 6.01 -4.06 2.35
CA TYR A 50 5.24 -5.05 1.61
C TYR A 50 5.87 -5.33 0.23
N GLU A 51 6.20 -4.27 -0.50
CA GLU A 51 6.77 -4.42 -1.84
C GLU A 51 8.11 -5.14 -1.83
N VAL A 52 8.91 -4.94 -0.77
CA VAL A 52 10.19 -5.63 -0.62
C VAL A 52 10.01 -7.08 -0.20
N GLU A 53 9.14 -7.36 0.76
CA GLU A 53 8.97 -8.69 1.33
C GLU A 53 8.09 -9.61 0.46
N ASP A 54 7.00 -9.09 -0.09
CA ASP A 54 6.00 -9.92 -0.79
C ASP A 54 5.58 -9.38 -2.15
N GLY A 55 6.02 -8.17 -2.52
CA GLY A 55 5.64 -7.51 -3.76
C GLY A 55 6.70 -7.60 -4.84
N TRP A 56 6.94 -6.46 -5.50
CA TRP A 56 7.82 -6.38 -6.68
C TRP A 56 9.24 -6.86 -6.43
N TYR A 57 9.77 -6.61 -5.24
CA TYR A 57 11.17 -6.91 -4.91
C TYR A 57 11.35 -8.26 -4.24
N SER A 58 10.27 -8.99 -3.97
CA SER A 58 10.33 -10.25 -3.21
C SER A 58 11.21 -11.32 -3.84
N ASN A 59 11.33 -11.32 -5.16
CA ASN A 59 12.18 -12.26 -5.89
C ASN A 59 13.62 -11.77 -6.06
N SER A 60 13.89 -10.50 -5.73
CA SER A 60 15.21 -9.89 -5.93
C SER A 60 16.03 -9.83 -4.65
N ILE A 61 15.37 -9.83 -3.48
CA ILE A 61 16.03 -9.72 -2.19
C ILE A 61 15.72 -10.97 -1.37
N LYS A 62 16.77 -11.61 -0.83
CA LYS A 62 16.64 -12.82 -0.01
C LYS A 62 17.12 -12.52 1.39
N GLU A 63 16.40 -13.03 2.39
CA GLU A 63 16.72 -12.84 3.79
C GLU A 63 18.04 -13.47 4.23
N ASP A 64 18.34 -14.63 3.69
CA ASP A 64 19.53 -15.38 4.08
C ASP A 64 20.30 -15.83 2.85
N TYR A 65 21.49 -15.30 2.68
CA TYR A 65 22.30 -15.61 1.53
C TYR A 65 23.75 -15.83 1.94
N ASN A 66 24.13 -17.11 2.16
CA ASN A 66 25.51 -17.51 2.44
C ASN A 66 26.14 -16.78 3.64
N GLY A 67 25.35 -16.48 4.67
CA GLY A 67 25.85 -15.80 5.84
C GLY A 67 26.02 -14.30 5.70
N ALA A 68 25.58 -13.72 4.58
CA ALA A 68 25.58 -12.28 4.40
C ALA A 68 24.55 -11.62 5.32
N PRO A 69 24.73 -10.34 5.67
CA PRO A 69 23.72 -9.63 6.43
C PRO A 69 22.37 -9.60 5.71
N ASP A 70 21.29 -9.61 6.48
CA ASP A 70 19.94 -9.46 5.94
C ASP A 70 19.77 -8.07 5.34
N LEU A 71 19.56 -8.00 4.03
CA LEU A 71 19.40 -6.72 3.34
C LEU A 71 18.21 -5.91 3.83
N PHE A 72 17.18 -6.57 4.37
CA PHE A 72 16.02 -5.87 4.91
C PHE A 72 16.38 -4.93 6.06
N ASP A 73 17.45 -5.23 6.82
CA ASP A 73 17.90 -4.39 7.93
C ASP A 73 18.57 -3.09 7.45
N TYR A 74 18.94 -3.02 6.19
CA TYR A 74 19.67 -1.89 5.62
C TYR A 74 18.85 -1.04 4.66
N ILE A 75 17.57 -1.35 4.48
CA ILE A 75 16.68 -0.60 3.59
C ILE A 75 16.05 0.56 4.34
N ASP A 76 16.17 1.76 3.77
CA ASP A 76 15.43 2.92 4.24
C ASP A 76 14.02 2.86 3.64
N TYR A 77 13.10 2.23 4.33
CA TYR A 77 11.74 2.03 3.84
C TYR A 77 10.97 3.32 3.67
N LYS A 78 11.27 4.33 4.46
CA LYS A 78 10.61 5.63 4.34
C LYS A 78 11.00 6.30 3.01
N SER A 79 12.28 6.31 2.69
CA SER A 79 12.76 6.87 1.42
C SER A 79 12.27 6.05 0.24
N LEU A 80 12.27 4.72 0.37
CA LEU A 80 11.74 3.84 -0.67
C LEU A 80 10.25 4.08 -0.89
N GLY A 81 9.48 4.23 0.18
CA GLY A 81 8.04 4.52 0.08
C GLY A 81 7.76 5.81 -0.68
N ASN A 82 8.53 6.86 -0.41
CA ASN A 82 8.39 8.11 -1.12
C ASN A 82 8.75 7.98 -2.61
N ALA A 83 9.79 7.24 -2.93
CA ALA A 83 10.18 6.99 -4.31
C ALA A 83 9.11 6.17 -5.05
N LEU A 84 8.52 5.17 -4.40
CA LEU A 84 7.44 4.39 -4.97
C LEU A 84 6.22 5.24 -5.25
N LYS A 85 5.86 6.12 -4.30
CA LYS A 85 4.74 7.05 -4.48
C LYS A 85 4.94 7.97 -5.67
N ASP A 86 6.16 8.47 -5.87
CA ASP A 86 6.48 9.37 -6.97
C ASP A 86 6.45 8.69 -8.34
N SER A 87 6.57 7.37 -8.37
CA SER A 87 6.68 6.62 -9.63
C SER A 87 5.52 5.67 -9.90
N TRP A 88 4.62 5.45 -8.92
CA TRP A 88 3.52 4.49 -9.12
C TRP A 88 2.44 5.04 -10.06
N ASP A 89 1.58 4.13 -10.53
CA ASP A 89 0.45 4.50 -11.37
C ASP A 89 -0.69 5.04 -10.48
N ASP A 90 -1.03 6.31 -10.66
CA ASP A 90 -2.07 6.97 -9.86
C ASP A 90 -3.45 6.33 -10.02
N SER A 91 -3.66 5.53 -11.04
CA SER A 91 -4.92 4.79 -11.20
C SER A 91 -4.97 3.50 -10.37
N CYS A 92 -3.85 3.09 -9.76
CA CYS A 92 -3.75 1.86 -8.98
C CYS A 92 -3.61 2.10 -7.49
N TYR A 93 -3.13 3.27 -7.09
CA TYR A 93 -2.80 3.58 -5.70
C TYR A 93 -3.30 4.96 -5.31
N TYR A 94 -3.72 5.09 -4.06
CA TYR A 94 -4.10 6.36 -3.47
C TYR A 94 -3.29 6.59 -2.20
N TYR A 95 -2.71 7.78 -2.06
CA TYR A 95 -2.00 8.19 -0.84
C TYR A 95 -2.82 9.24 -0.12
N ASP A 96 -3.15 8.99 1.14
CA ASP A 96 -3.90 9.92 1.99
C ASP A 96 -2.92 10.72 2.86
N GLU A 97 -2.73 11.99 2.51
CA GLU A 97 -1.79 12.86 3.22
C GLU A 97 -2.18 13.11 4.69
N GLU A 98 -3.48 13.03 5.00
CA GLU A 98 -3.97 13.27 6.35
C GLU A 98 -3.54 12.17 7.33
N THR A 99 -3.50 10.92 6.87
CA THR A 99 -3.24 9.76 7.73
C THR A 99 -1.97 8.99 7.38
N ASP A 100 -1.33 9.32 6.26
CA ASP A 100 -0.21 8.56 5.68
C ASP A 100 -0.63 7.18 5.17
N TYR A 101 -1.93 6.91 5.06
CA TYR A 101 -2.43 5.63 4.54
C TYR A 101 -2.23 5.52 3.04
N VAL A 102 -1.92 4.31 2.59
CA VAL A 102 -1.90 3.97 1.16
C VAL A 102 -3.05 3.01 0.92
N VAL A 103 -3.85 3.27 -0.11
CA VAL A 103 -4.99 2.43 -0.48
C VAL A 103 -4.79 1.91 -1.89
N SER A 104 -5.01 0.61 -2.08
CA SER A 104 -5.04 0.00 -3.40
C SER A 104 -6.24 -0.92 -3.52
N THR A 105 -6.58 -1.29 -4.75
CA THR A 105 -7.66 -2.24 -5.01
C THR A 105 -7.11 -3.44 -5.77
N ALA A 106 -7.87 -4.52 -5.80
CA ALA A 106 -7.46 -5.75 -6.49
C ALA A 106 -7.19 -5.53 -7.99
N TYR A 107 -7.90 -4.60 -8.63
CA TYR A 107 -7.78 -4.36 -10.08
C TYR A 107 -7.55 -2.88 -10.44
N GLY A 108 -7.23 -2.04 -9.45
CA GLY A 108 -7.05 -0.62 -9.65
C GLY A 108 -8.36 0.18 -9.54
N PHE A 109 -8.22 1.47 -9.49
CA PHE A 109 -9.37 2.39 -9.35
C PHE A 109 -10.04 2.73 -10.68
#